data_4f0e9ce8ff4d657c87045019d742cdb6
#
_entry.id   4f0e9ce8ff4d657c87045019d742cdb6
#
_cell.length_a   1.000
_cell.length_b   1.000
_cell.length_c   1.000
_cell.angle_alpha   90.00
_cell.angle_beta   90.00
_cell.angle_gamma   90.00
#
_symmetry.space_group_name_H-M   'P 1'
#
loop_
_entity.id
_entity.type
_entity.pdbx_description
1 polymer ?
#
loop_
_entity_poly.entity_id
_entity_poly.type
_entity_poly.pdbx_seq_one_letter_code
_entity_poly.pdbx_strand_id
1 'polypeptide(L)'
;MGQRVSRLGMIAMTLLAAGVALYSLRFAAAPFGAWPGIGPDIRGVIEQFPVRALIHMLVAPVALLIGPFQFLPSLRARFPRLHRWSGRVYVAACVIAGLGGLATALHASGGPVAGFGFGLLAVLWIGVTLGAWRAAVQRRFQRHRLLMRFSYALTFAAVTLRLQIPIGFALGYDGYAAMSPWLAYTSWIPNVIAVAIYSAAAQRRAALAVPA
;
A
#
# COMPACT_ATOMS: atom_id res chain seq x y z
N MET A 1 -10.64 5.97 24.72
CA MET A 1 -10.55 4.58 24.19
C MET A 1 -10.56 4.60 22.68
N GLY A 2 -9.41 4.43 22.00
CA GLY A 2 -9.36 4.43 20.53
C GLY A 2 -10.12 3.22 19.99
N GLN A 3 -10.99 3.44 19.00
CA GLN A 3 -11.67 2.35 18.31
C GLN A 3 -10.62 1.39 17.73
N ARG A 4 -10.69 0.14 18.16
CA ARG A 4 -9.92 -0.96 17.56
C ARG A 4 -10.63 -1.35 16.27
N VAL A 5 -9.87 -1.54 15.19
CA VAL A 5 -10.38 -2.27 14.02
C VAL A 5 -10.97 -3.58 14.55
N SER A 6 -12.16 -3.96 14.08
CA SER A 6 -12.78 -5.19 14.52
C SER A 6 -11.85 -6.38 14.24
N ARG A 7 -11.94 -7.45 15.03
CA ARG A 7 -11.11 -8.65 14.78
C ARG A 7 -11.33 -9.18 13.37
N LEU A 8 -12.58 -9.21 12.90
CA LEU A 8 -12.92 -9.64 11.54
C LEU A 8 -12.28 -8.72 10.48
N GLY A 9 -12.34 -7.39 10.65
CA GLY A 9 -11.70 -6.45 9.74
C GLY A 9 -10.18 -6.61 9.68
N MET A 10 -9.53 -6.88 10.82
CA MET A 10 -8.09 -7.14 10.86
C MET A 10 -7.75 -8.46 10.16
N ILE A 11 -8.52 -9.52 10.36
CA ILE A 11 -8.34 -10.81 9.71
C ILE A 11 -8.52 -10.65 8.19
N ALA A 12 -9.62 -10.04 7.74
CA ALA A 12 -9.89 -9.82 6.32
C ALA A 12 -8.77 -8.99 5.65
N MET A 13 -8.35 -7.89 6.28
CA MET A 13 -7.24 -7.06 5.80
C MET A 13 -5.94 -7.87 5.67
N THR A 14 -5.62 -8.70 6.66
CA THR A 14 -4.40 -9.53 6.66
C THR A 14 -4.47 -10.61 5.59
N LEU A 15 -5.60 -11.30 5.44
CA LEU A 15 -5.78 -12.35 4.43
C LEU A 15 -5.69 -11.79 3.00
N LEU A 16 -6.34 -10.66 2.74
CA LEU A 16 -6.27 -9.98 1.44
C LEU A 16 -4.84 -9.51 1.15
N ALA A 17 -4.17 -8.90 2.13
CA ALA A 17 -2.78 -8.48 2.00
C ALA A 17 -1.85 -9.67 1.72
N ALA A 18 -2.02 -10.78 2.44
CA ALA A 18 -1.22 -12.00 2.23
C ALA A 18 -1.49 -12.61 0.86
N GLY A 19 -2.75 -12.71 0.44
CA GLY A 19 -3.10 -13.24 -0.88
C GLY A 19 -2.47 -12.44 -2.02
N VAL A 20 -2.56 -11.11 -1.95
CA VAL A 20 -1.94 -10.23 -2.96
C VAL A 20 -0.42 -10.29 -2.92
N ALA A 21 0.18 -10.36 -1.74
CA ALA A 21 1.63 -10.46 -1.60
C ALA A 21 2.16 -11.78 -2.17
N LEU A 22 1.51 -12.91 -1.87
CA LEU A 22 1.86 -14.22 -2.43
C LEU A 22 1.69 -14.25 -3.95
N TYR A 23 0.58 -13.71 -4.45
CA TYR A 23 0.35 -13.58 -5.89
C TYR A 23 1.44 -12.73 -6.59
N SER A 24 2.04 -11.77 -5.89
CA SER A 24 3.13 -10.94 -6.42
C SER A 24 4.45 -11.70 -6.54
N LEU A 25 4.62 -12.86 -5.88
CA LEU A 25 5.84 -13.68 -6.02
C LEU A 25 6.05 -14.17 -7.46
N ARG A 26 5.01 -14.27 -8.28
CA ARG A 26 5.11 -14.61 -9.70
C ARG A 26 6.08 -13.71 -10.48
N PHE A 27 6.24 -12.45 -10.06
CA PHE A 27 7.19 -11.53 -10.71
C PHE A 27 8.66 -11.94 -10.51
N ALA A 28 8.96 -12.78 -9.52
CA ALA A 28 10.30 -13.31 -9.33
C ALA A 28 10.74 -14.27 -10.45
N ALA A 29 9.80 -14.79 -11.26
CA ALA A 29 10.09 -15.64 -12.41
C ALA A 29 10.50 -14.83 -13.67
N ALA A 30 10.18 -13.55 -13.73
CA ALA A 30 10.45 -12.71 -14.90
C ALA A 30 11.94 -12.63 -15.30
N PRO A 31 12.93 -12.56 -14.39
CA PRO A 31 14.35 -12.57 -14.74
C PRO A 31 14.79 -13.86 -15.44
N PHE A 32 14.02 -14.94 -15.28
CA PHE A 32 14.29 -16.26 -15.90
C PHE A 32 13.47 -16.48 -17.18
N GLY A 33 12.83 -15.42 -17.71
CA GLY A 33 12.00 -15.51 -18.92
C GLY A 33 10.64 -16.19 -18.72
N ALA A 34 10.21 -16.42 -17.49
CA ALA A 34 8.92 -17.02 -17.19
C ALA A 34 7.89 -15.95 -16.76
N TRP A 35 6.68 -15.99 -17.35
CA TRP A 35 5.65 -14.97 -17.23
C TRP A 35 4.31 -15.52 -16.72
N PRO A 36 4.26 -16.20 -15.58
CA PRO A 36 3.05 -16.87 -15.11
C PRO A 36 1.93 -15.87 -14.79
N GLY A 37 0.89 -15.85 -15.66
CA GLY A 37 -0.26 -14.98 -15.51
C GLY A 37 0.05 -13.47 -15.57
N ILE A 38 1.16 -13.07 -16.17
CA ILE A 38 1.54 -11.66 -16.39
C ILE A 38 1.11 -11.27 -17.81
N GLY A 39 0.16 -10.34 -17.90
CA GLY A 39 -0.34 -9.84 -19.17
C GLY A 39 0.70 -9.00 -19.95
N PRO A 40 0.48 -8.80 -21.26
CA PRO A 40 1.42 -8.16 -22.16
C PRO A 40 1.81 -6.74 -21.73
N ASP A 41 0.87 -5.95 -21.23
CA ASP A 41 1.12 -4.57 -20.81
C ASP A 41 2.14 -4.48 -19.66
N ILE A 42 1.98 -5.35 -18.66
CA ILE A 42 2.88 -5.40 -17.50
C ILE A 42 4.22 -6.02 -17.89
N ARG A 43 4.18 -7.07 -18.73
CA ARG A 43 5.38 -7.71 -19.26
C ARG A 43 6.23 -6.70 -20.02
N GLY A 44 5.65 -5.91 -20.92
CA GLY A 44 6.37 -4.87 -21.67
C GLY A 44 7.06 -3.85 -20.78
N VAL A 45 6.42 -3.40 -19.70
CA VAL A 45 7.05 -2.50 -18.71
C VAL A 45 8.22 -3.16 -18.00
N ILE A 46 8.12 -4.45 -17.64
CA ILE A 46 9.22 -5.18 -16.98
C ILE A 46 10.37 -5.40 -17.96
N GLU A 47 10.12 -5.81 -19.19
CA GLU A 47 11.14 -6.04 -20.22
C GLU A 47 11.92 -4.77 -20.56
N GLN A 48 11.21 -3.63 -20.67
CA GLN A 48 11.84 -2.35 -20.97
C GLN A 48 12.60 -1.75 -19.78
N PHE A 49 12.12 -1.97 -18.55
CA PHE A 49 12.66 -1.34 -17.35
C PHE A 49 12.73 -2.32 -16.16
N PRO A 50 13.50 -3.44 -16.29
CA PRO A 50 13.42 -4.55 -15.35
C PRO A 50 13.75 -4.16 -13.91
N VAL A 51 14.80 -3.38 -13.70
CA VAL A 51 15.28 -3.07 -12.33
C VAL A 51 14.21 -2.31 -11.54
N ARG A 52 13.70 -1.21 -12.07
CA ARG A 52 12.74 -0.38 -11.33
C ARG A 52 11.39 -1.07 -11.14
N ALA A 53 10.92 -1.80 -12.17
CA ALA A 53 9.66 -2.52 -12.10
C ALA A 53 9.74 -3.67 -11.07
N LEU A 54 10.80 -4.49 -11.12
CA LEU A 54 10.97 -5.61 -10.20
C LEU A 54 11.25 -5.15 -8.76
N ILE A 55 12.00 -4.05 -8.55
CA ILE A 55 12.16 -3.46 -7.22
C ILE A 55 10.77 -3.14 -6.63
N HIS A 56 9.91 -2.46 -7.39
CA HIS A 56 8.55 -2.18 -6.92
C HIS A 56 7.75 -3.46 -6.65
N MET A 57 7.70 -4.36 -7.62
CA MET A 57 6.83 -5.53 -7.61
C MET A 57 7.23 -6.59 -6.57
N LEU A 58 8.50 -6.67 -6.20
CA LEU A 58 9.02 -7.66 -5.24
C LEU A 58 9.19 -7.09 -3.83
N VAL A 59 9.45 -5.78 -3.70
CA VAL A 59 9.67 -5.17 -2.38
C VAL A 59 8.35 -4.64 -1.77
N ALA A 60 7.41 -4.12 -2.58
CA ALA A 60 6.11 -3.65 -2.07
C ALA A 60 5.32 -4.73 -1.30
N PRO A 61 5.32 -6.02 -1.71
CA PRO A 61 4.69 -7.10 -0.95
C PRO A 61 5.20 -7.25 0.48
N VAL A 62 6.46 -6.93 0.73
CA VAL A 62 7.03 -6.98 2.10
C VAL A 62 6.34 -5.96 3.00
N ALA A 63 6.15 -4.72 2.53
CA ALA A 63 5.39 -3.71 3.26
C ALA A 63 3.93 -4.13 3.45
N LEU A 64 3.32 -4.70 2.42
CA LEU A 64 1.93 -5.16 2.47
C LEU A 64 1.72 -6.25 3.52
N LEU A 65 2.64 -7.21 3.64
CA LEU A 65 2.60 -8.30 4.62
C LEU A 65 2.87 -7.82 6.05
N ILE A 66 3.87 -6.95 6.24
CA ILE A 66 4.26 -6.50 7.58
C ILE A 66 3.26 -5.51 8.17
N GLY A 67 2.62 -4.70 7.32
CA GLY A 67 1.77 -3.59 7.73
C GLY A 67 0.66 -3.94 8.72
N PRO A 68 -0.19 -4.96 8.50
CA PRO A 68 -1.27 -5.34 9.42
C PRO A 68 -0.78 -5.61 10.84
N PHE A 69 0.36 -6.27 10.98
CA PHE A 69 0.93 -6.61 12.29
C PHE A 69 1.37 -5.38 13.08
N GLN A 70 1.71 -4.25 12.40
CA GLN A 70 2.07 -3.01 13.08
C GLN A 70 0.90 -2.40 13.87
N PHE A 71 -0.34 -2.74 13.53
CA PHE A 71 -1.54 -2.27 14.22
C PHE A 71 -1.94 -3.14 15.42
N LEU A 72 -1.28 -4.29 15.65
CA LEU A 72 -1.58 -5.19 16.75
C LEU A 72 -1.06 -4.62 18.09
N PRO A 73 -1.96 -4.29 19.05
CA PRO A 73 -1.53 -3.82 20.37
C PRO A 73 -0.70 -4.86 21.14
N SER A 74 -1.02 -6.15 20.94
CA SER A 74 -0.30 -7.27 21.56
C SER A 74 1.15 -7.36 21.10
N LEU A 75 1.42 -7.17 19.80
CA LEU A 75 2.80 -7.16 19.29
C LEU A 75 3.62 -6.04 19.95
N ARG A 76 3.04 -4.83 20.01
CA ARG A 76 3.71 -3.67 20.61
C ARG A 76 3.95 -3.84 22.12
N ALA A 77 2.98 -4.45 22.83
CA ALA A 77 3.06 -4.61 24.29
C ALA A 77 4.00 -5.75 24.70
N ARG A 78 3.88 -6.91 24.03
CA ARG A 78 4.63 -8.13 24.41
C ARG A 78 6.00 -8.20 23.75
N PHE A 79 6.13 -7.69 22.51
CA PHE A 79 7.34 -7.79 21.70
C PHE A 79 7.77 -6.43 21.13
N PRO A 80 8.13 -5.45 22.00
CA PRO A 80 8.42 -4.08 21.54
C PRO A 80 9.66 -4.01 20.62
N ARG A 81 10.63 -4.91 20.79
CA ARG A 81 11.81 -4.99 19.90
C ARG A 81 11.39 -5.44 18.50
N LEU A 82 10.55 -6.46 18.38
CA LEU A 82 10.03 -6.97 17.13
C LEU A 82 9.19 -5.91 16.40
N HIS A 83 8.28 -5.23 17.11
CA HIS A 83 7.51 -4.11 16.55
C HIS A 83 8.42 -3.01 15.97
N ARG A 84 9.49 -2.64 16.67
CA ARG A 84 10.43 -1.62 16.18
C ARG A 84 11.23 -2.09 14.96
N TRP A 85 11.70 -3.33 14.95
CA TRP A 85 12.48 -3.88 13.83
C TRP A 85 11.60 -4.09 12.58
N SER A 86 10.47 -4.75 12.73
CA SER A 86 9.52 -4.93 11.61
C SER A 86 8.98 -3.59 11.09
N GLY A 87 8.80 -2.60 11.97
CA GLY A 87 8.45 -1.24 11.57
C GLY A 87 9.53 -0.55 10.72
N ARG A 88 10.83 -0.74 11.03
CA ARG A 88 11.94 -0.25 10.19
C ARG A 88 11.97 -0.93 8.82
N VAL A 89 11.77 -2.26 8.80
CA VAL A 89 11.68 -3.02 7.55
C VAL A 89 10.49 -2.53 6.70
N TYR A 90 9.34 -2.29 7.33
CA TYR A 90 8.18 -1.70 6.66
C TYR A 90 8.52 -0.35 6.01
N VAL A 91 9.14 0.58 6.76
CA VAL A 91 9.52 1.91 6.24
C VAL A 91 10.51 1.78 5.08
N ALA A 92 11.55 0.95 5.22
CA ALA A 92 12.53 0.72 4.17
C ALA A 92 11.87 0.14 2.91
N ALA A 93 10.99 -0.86 3.07
CA ALA A 93 10.26 -1.45 1.96
C ALA A 93 9.35 -0.43 1.26
N CYS A 94 8.64 0.43 2.00
CA CYS A 94 7.81 1.50 1.42
C CYS A 94 8.65 2.49 0.61
N VAL A 95 9.82 2.89 1.11
CA VAL A 95 10.69 3.85 0.42
C VAL A 95 11.29 3.23 -0.84
N ILE A 96 11.90 2.04 -0.73
CA ILE A 96 12.54 1.36 -1.86
C ILE A 96 11.51 1.04 -2.95
N ALA A 97 10.39 0.41 -2.57
CA ALA A 97 9.32 0.10 -3.52
C ALA A 97 8.64 1.35 -4.07
N GLY A 98 8.50 2.40 -3.26
CA GLY A 98 7.94 3.68 -3.67
C GLY A 98 8.80 4.37 -4.72
N LEU A 99 10.14 4.36 -4.59
CA LEU A 99 11.06 4.89 -5.59
C LEU A 99 11.00 4.08 -6.89
N GLY A 100 10.97 2.73 -6.80
CA GLY A 100 10.77 1.87 -7.97
C GLY A 100 9.43 2.12 -8.66
N GLY A 101 8.36 2.28 -7.88
CA GLY A 101 7.03 2.60 -8.39
C GLY A 101 6.95 3.97 -9.05
N LEU A 102 7.58 5.00 -8.45
CA LEU A 102 7.67 6.35 -9.03
C LEU A 102 8.40 6.34 -10.37
N ALA A 103 9.55 5.67 -10.44
CA ALA A 103 10.32 5.52 -11.68
C ALA A 103 9.54 4.73 -12.74
N THR A 104 8.73 3.74 -12.34
CA THR A 104 7.89 2.96 -13.26
C THR A 104 6.69 3.78 -13.74
N ALA A 105 6.11 4.64 -12.90
CA ALA A 105 4.97 5.48 -13.23
C ALA A 105 5.24 6.43 -14.41
N LEU A 106 6.49 6.85 -14.61
CA LEU A 106 6.89 7.68 -15.76
C LEU A 106 6.65 6.99 -17.11
N HIS A 107 6.49 5.66 -17.12
CA HIS A 107 6.28 4.83 -18.31
C HIS A 107 5.07 3.90 -18.11
N ALA A 108 4.03 4.43 -17.46
CA ALA A 108 2.80 3.68 -17.23
C ALA A 108 2.12 3.35 -18.57
N SER A 109 1.71 2.09 -18.75
CA SER A 109 1.06 1.60 -19.96
C SER A 109 -0.24 2.32 -20.34
N GLY A 110 -0.93 2.91 -19.35
CA GLY A 110 -2.13 3.76 -19.57
C GLY A 110 -1.86 5.22 -19.88
N GLY A 111 -0.62 5.58 -20.24
CA GLY A 111 -0.25 6.94 -20.65
C GLY A 111 -0.11 7.94 -19.49
N PRO A 112 -0.06 9.26 -19.81
CA PRO A 112 0.27 10.31 -18.83
C PRO A 112 -0.69 10.40 -17.65
N VAL A 113 -1.99 10.13 -17.86
CA VAL A 113 -3.01 10.17 -16.80
C VAL A 113 -2.75 9.09 -15.76
N ALA A 114 -2.46 7.87 -16.19
CA ALA A 114 -2.10 6.78 -15.30
C ALA A 114 -0.75 7.05 -14.62
N GLY A 115 0.23 7.55 -15.37
CA GLY A 115 1.55 7.91 -14.87
C GLY A 115 1.48 8.95 -13.75
N PHE A 116 0.69 10.00 -13.92
CA PHE A 116 0.49 11.03 -12.89
C PHE A 116 -0.18 10.45 -11.64
N GLY A 117 -1.24 9.64 -11.79
CA GLY A 117 -1.96 9.07 -10.65
C GLY A 117 -1.10 8.09 -9.83
N PHE A 118 -0.37 7.18 -10.49
CA PHE A 118 0.56 6.28 -9.80
C PHE A 118 1.80 7.00 -9.26
N GLY A 119 2.30 8.01 -9.95
CA GLY A 119 3.38 8.86 -9.46
C GLY A 119 3.00 9.62 -8.19
N LEU A 120 1.81 10.23 -8.18
CA LEU A 120 1.28 10.90 -7.00
C LEU A 120 1.10 9.92 -5.82
N LEU A 121 0.55 8.73 -6.07
CA LEU A 121 0.49 7.67 -5.06
C LEU A 121 1.87 7.37 -4.48
N ALA A 122 2.89 7.19 -5.32
CA ALA A 122 4.25 6.86 -4.87
C ALA A 122 4.86 7.98 -4.01
N VAL A 123 4.73 9.25 -4.43
CA VAL A 123 5.21 10.41 -3.66
C VAL A 123 4.52 10.52 -2.31
N LEU A 124 3.19 10.41 -2.28
CA LEU A 124 2.41 10.44 -1.05
C LEU A 124 2.77 9.26 -0.13
N TRP A 125 2.94 8.07 -0.69
CA TRP A 125 3.29 6.88 0.07
C TRP A 125 4.65 7.03 0.76
N ILE A 126 5.69 7.46 0.04
CA ILE A 126 7.01 7.74 0.61
C ILE A 126 6.91 8.85 1.66
N GLY A 127 6.31 9.99 1.33
CA GLY A 127 6.27 11.16 2.21
C GLY A 127 5.52 10.91 3.51
N VAL A 128 4.35 10.27 3.45
CA VAL A 128 3.54 9.92 4.63
C VAL A 128 4.26 8.88 5.49
N THR A 129 4.90 7.89 4.88
CA THR A 129 5.66 6.85 5.60
C THR A 129 6.87 7.44 6.33
N LEU A 130 7.66 8.29 5.66
CA LEU A 130 8.79 8.99 6.28
C LEU A 130 8.34 9.97 7.37
N GLY A 131 7.22 10.66 7.15
CA GLY A 131 6.59 11.51 8.16
C GLY A 131 6.17 10.72 9.40
N ALA A 132 5.62 9.52 9.21
CA ALA A 132 5.25 8.61 10.28
C ALA A 132 6.49 8.16 11.08
N TRP A 133 7.56 7.77 10.38
CA TRP A 133 8.82 7.39 11.01
C TRP A 133 9.43 8.54 11.80
N ARG A 134 9.53 9.74 11.20
CA ARG A 134 10.01 10.94 11.90
C ARG A 134 9.21 11.23 13.18
N ALA A 135 7.88 11.10 13.12
CA ALA A 135 7.02 11.29 14.29
C ALA A 135 7.32 10.26 15.40
N ALA A 136 7.64 8.99 15.05
CA ALA A 136 8.05 7.98 16.00
C ALA A 136 9.40 8.33 16.68
N VAL A 137 10.40 8.74 15.89
CA VAL A 137 11.72 9.16 16.40
C VAL A 137 11.58 10.36 17.36
N GLN A 138 10.70 11.31 17.04
CA GLN A 138 10.38 12.47 17.87
C GLN A 138 9.47 12.15 19.06
N ARG A 139 9.12 10.87 19.29
CA ARG A 139 8.19 10.42 20.34
C ARG A 139 6.78 11.02 20.24
N ARG A 140 6.41 11.56 19.09
CA ARG A 140 5.06 12.10 18.81
C ARG A 140 4.12 10.96 18.40
N PHE A 141 3.84 10.05 19.32
CA PHE A 141 3.16 8.78 19.04
C PHE A 141 1.72 8.92 18.51
N GLN A 142 1.00 9.98 18.86
CA GLN A 142 -0.34 10.22 18.28
C GLN A 142 -0.23 10.49 16.78
N ARG A 143 0.67 11.40 16.39
CA ARG A 143 0.95 11.73 14.99
C ARG A 143 1.49 10.51 14.22
N HIS A 144 2.42 9.77 14.83
CA HIS A 144 2.91 8.51 14.26
C HIS A 144 1.78 7.54 13.94
N ARG A 145 0.88 7.26 14.89
CA ARG A 145 -0.25 6.35 14.68
C ARG A 145 -1.19 6.82 13.57
N LEU A 146 -1.44 8.12 13.48
CA LEU A 146 -2.28 8.68 12.42
C LEU A 146 -1.62 8.49 11.05
N LEU A 147 -0.37 8.92 10.90
CA LEU A 147 0.36 8.82 9.64
C LEU A 147 0.58 7.35 9.21
N MET A 148 0.79 6.42 10.14
CA MET A 148 0.88 4.99 9.83
C MET A 148 -0.43 4.42 9.26
N ARG A 149 -1.60 4.90 9.69
CA ARG A 149 -2.88 4.50 9.08
C ARG A 149 -2.95 4.95 7.62
N PHE A 150 -2.55 6.19 7.32
CA PHE A 150 -2.50 6.69 5.96
C PHE A 150 -1.44 5.97 5.12
N SER A 151 -0.25 5.74 5.68
CA SER A 151 0.80 4.97 5.01
C SER A 151 0.29 3.58 4.61
N TYR A 152 -0.41 2.89 5.51
CA TYR A 152 -0.94 1.57 5.19
C TYR A 152 -2.15 1.62 4.25
N ALA A 153 -2.98 2.66 4.30
CA ALA A 153 -4.05 2.88 3.31
C ALA A 153 -3.49 3.00 1.88
N LEU A 154 -2.36 3.72 1.74
CA LEU A 154 -1.63 3.83 0.46
C LEU A 154 -0.97 2.50 0.06
N THR A 155 -0.40 1.74 1.01
CA THR A 155 0.11 0.38 0.77
C THR A 155 -1.01 -0.57 0.31
N PHE A 156 -2.20 -0.47 0.92
CA PHE A 156 -3.36 -1.30 0.62
C PHE A 156 -3.97 -1.01 -0.77
N ALA A 157 -3.55 0.06 -1.43
CA ALA A 157 -3.86 0.33 -2.84
C ALA A 157 -3.53 -0.88 -3.73
N ALA A 158 -2.49 -1.65 -3.39
CA ALA A 158 -2.14 -2.88 -4.10
C ALA A 158 -3.25 -3.94 -4.07
N VAL A 159 -3.99 -4.04 -2.97
CA VAL A 159 -5.16 -4.93 -2.83
C VAL A 159 -6.34 -4.38 -3.62
N THR A 160 -6.68 -3.11 -3.39
CA THR A 160 -7.82 -2.46 -4.03
C THR A 160 -7.69 -2.50 -5.56
N LEU A 161 -6.50 -2.22 -6.09
CA LEU A 161 -6.21 -2.31 -7.53
C LEU A 161 -6.49 -3.71 -8.07
N ARG A 162 -6.02 -4.76 -7.39
CA ARG A 162 -6.19 -6.14 -7.85
C ARG A 162 -7.62 -6.63 -7.76
N LEU A 163 -8.41 -6.12 -6.82
CA LEU A 163 -9.85 -6.39 -6.76
C LEU A 163 -10.62 -5.68 -7.88
N GLN A 164 -10.13 -4.53 -8.35
CA GLN A 164 -10.77 -3.76 -9.43
C GLN A 164 -10.44 -4.30 -10.83
N ILE A 165 -9.30 -4.97 -11.04
CA ILE A 165 -8.93 -5.51 -12.36
C ILE A 165 -9.98 -6.49 -12.91
N PRO A 166 -10.46 -7.51 -12.18
CA PRO A 166 -11.53 -8.39 -12.68
C PRO A 166 -12.83 -7.65 -13.00
N ILE A 167 -13.15 -6.60 -12.23
CA ILE A 167 -14.32 -5.75 -12.48
C ILE A 167 -14.14 -5.00 -13.81
N GLY A 168 -12.95 -4.47 -14.08
CA GLY A 168 -12.64 -3.81 -15.34
C GLY A 168 -12.82 -4.75 -16.54
N PHE A 169 -12.34 -5.99 -16.46
CA PHE A 169 -12.57 -6.98 -17.51
C PHE A 169 -14.06 -7.30 -17.69
N ALA A 170 -14.82 -7.43 -16.59
CA ALA A 170 -16.26 -7.65 -16.65
C ALA A 170 -17.03 -6.47 -17.26
N LEU A 171 -16.49 -5.26 -17.18
CA LEU A 171 -17.03 -4.05 -17.82
C LEU A 171 -16.58 -3.89 -19.29
N GLY A 172 -15.83 -4.85 -19.84
CA GLY A 172 -15.42 -4.88 -21.24
C GLY A 172 -14.14 -4.12 -21.58
N TYR A 173 -13.33 -3.74 -20.57
CA TYR A 173 -12.02 -3.14 -20.87
C TYR A 173 -11.07 -4.17 -21.47
N ASP A 174 -10.38 -3.80 -22.56
CA ASP A 174 -9.37 -4.62 -23.21
C ASP A 174 -7.97 -4.34 -22.65
N GLY A 175 -7.58 -5.16 -21.68
CA GLY A 175 -6.26 -5.11 -21.05
C GLY A 175 -6.09 -4.11 -19.92
N TYR A 176 -4.94 -4.22 -19.26
CA TYR A 176 -4.59 -3.37 -18.11
C TYR A 176 -4.35 -1.92 -18.53
N ALA A 177 -3.77 -1.69 -19.72
CA ALA A 177 -3.49 -0.33 -20.22
C ALA A 177 -4.77 0.51 -20.32
N ALA A 178 -5.87 -0.07 -20.82
CA ALA A 178 -7.16 0.62 -20.93
C ALA A 178 -7.78 0.96 -19.55
N MET A 179 -7.53 0.14 -18.54
CA MET A 179 -8.03 0.35 -17.17
C MET A 179 -7.18 1.31 -16.35
N SER A 180 -5.87 1.35 -16.61
CA SER A 180 -4.92 2.00 -15.70
C SER A 180 -5.13 3.49 -15.49
N PRO A 181 -5.70 4.30 -16.41
CA PRO A 181 -6.01 5.70 -16.17
C PRO A 181 -6.96 5.94 -14.98
N TRP A 182 -7.96 5.08 -14.79
CA TRP A 182 -8.86 5.19 -13.63
C TRP A 182 -8.36 4.39 -12.43
N LEU A 183 -7.73 3.22 -12.63
CA LEU A 183 -7.11 2.44 -11.55
C LEU A 183 -6.06 3.23 -10.79
N ALA A 184 -5.33 4.11 -11.46
CA ALA A 184 -4.30 4.95 -10.87
C ALA A 184 -4.82 5.89 -9.76
N TYR A 185 -6.12 6.15 -9.71
CA TYR A 185 -6.77 6.98 -8.68
C TYR A 185 -7.68 6.16 -7.78
N THR A 186 -8.50 5.29 -8.35
CA THR A 186 -9.51 4.53 -7.60
C THR A 186 -8.90 3.46 -6.71
N SER A 187 -7.68 3.03 -6.98
CA SER A 187 -6.98 2.06 -6.13
C SER A 187 -6.62 2.59 -4.75
N TRP A 188 -6.35 3.88 -4.58
CA TRP A 188 -5.84 4.42 -3.32
C TRP A 188 -6.69 5.55 -2.71
N ILE A 189 -7.35 6.38 -3.52
CA ILE A 189 -8.17 7.50 -3.01
C ILE A 189 -9.25 7.03 -2.05
N PRO A 190 -10.07 6.00 -2.35
CA PRO A 190 -11.09 5.50 -1.43
C PRO A 190 -10.49 5.01 -0.11
N ASN A 191 -9.33 4.38 -0.12
CA ASN A 191 -8.65 3.90 1.09
C ASN A 191 -8.24 5.07 2.00
N VAL A 192 -7.69 6.14 1.39
CA VAL A 192 -7.30 7.36 2.12
C VAL A 192 -8.52 8.05 2.71
N ILE A 193 -9.60 8.19 1.94
CA ILE A 193 -10.86 8.78 2.40
C ILE A 193 -11.44 7.97 3.58
N ALA A 194 -11.48 6.65 3.48
CA ALA A 194 -11.97 5.77 4.55
C ALA A 194 -11.16 5.97 5.85
N VAL A 195 -9.83 6.06 5.76
CA VAL A 195 -8.97 6.33 6.91
C VAL A 195 -9.17 7.75 7.46
N ALA A 196 -9.39 8.75 6.60
CA ALA A 196 -9.68 10.12 7.03
C ALA A 196 -10.99 10.21 7.83
N ILE A 197 -12.07 9.63 7.28
CA ILE A 197 -13.39 9.58 7.95
C ILE A 197 -13.28 8.83 9.29
N TYR A 198 -12.66 7.65 9.29
CA TYR A 198 -12.45 6.87 10.52
C TYR A 198 -11.68 7.65 11.58
N SER A 199 -10.61 8.34 11.18
CA SER A 199 -9.75 9.08 12.11
C SER A 199 -10.46 10.32 12.67
N ALA A 200 -11.23 11.04 11.84
CA ALA A 200 -12.04 12.18 12.27
C ALA A 200 -13.14 11.76 13.26
N ALA A 201 -13.86 10.68 12.97
CA ALA A 201 -14.87 10.13 13.86
C ALA A 201 -14.28 9.69 15.22
N ALA A 202 -13.08 9.07 15.21
CA ALA A 202 -12.38 8.68 16.44
C ALA A 202 -11.97 9.89 17.29
N GLN A 203 -11.51 10.98 16.66
CA GLN A 203 -11.16 12.23 17.36
C GLN A 203 -12.39 12.91 17.98
N ARG A 204 -13.50 13.02 17.25
CA ARG A 204 -14.76 13.59 17.75
C ARG A 204 -15.27 12.82 18.97
N ARG A 205 -15.27 11.49 18.94
CA ARG A 205 -15.69 10.66 20.07
C ARG A 205 -14.78 10.85 21.29
N ALA A 206 -13.48 10.99 21.08
CA ALA A 206 -12.53 11.24 22.16
C ALA A 206 -12.76 12.62 22.81
N ALA A 207 -13.09 13.65 22.03
CA ALA A 207 -13.41 15.00 22.54
C ALA A 207 -14.70 14.99 23.37
N LEU A 208 -15.73 14.25 22.94
CA LEU A 208 -17.01 14.15 23.67
C LEU A 208 -16.94 13.28 24.94
N ALA A 209 -15.90 12.48 25.11
CA ALA A 209 -15.72 11.61 26.29
C ALA A 209 -14.93 12.28 27.43
N VAL A 210 -14.48 13.51 27.29
CA VAL A 210 -13.83 14.30 28.34
C VAL A 210 -14.94 14.98 29.13
N PRO A 211 -15.17 14.65 30.43
CA PRO A 211 -16.10 15.38 31.27
C PRO A 211 -15.65 16.85 31.41
N ALA A 212 -16.59 17.77 31.47
CA ALA A 212 -16.34 19.16 31.74
C ALA A 212 -15.82 19.39 33.18
#